data_c723bd9c32c883d2847a882c1eef57db
#
_entry.id   c723bd9c32c883d2847a882c1eef57db
#
_cell.length_a   1.000
_cell.length_b   1.000
_cell.length_c   1.000
_cell.angle_alpha   90.00
_cell.angle_beta   90.00
_cell.angle_gamma   90.00
#
_symmetry.space_group_name_H-M   'P 1'
#
loop_
_entity.id
_entity.type
_entity.pdbx_description
1 polymer ?
#
loop_
_entity_poly.entity_id
_entity_poly.type
_entity_poly.pdbx_seq_one_letter_code
_entity_poly.pdbx_strand_id
1 'polypeptide(L)'
;MAKEKGTKKGGRGKIIGIIIAVIVILGIIGSMGGGNDTQQADNSQITEAVSQAPATEDQGVDSQEATTAAATTTESAATLGESNALDSAMSYLNFMAFSKEGLIYQLEYEGYSNEEAKYAVKNCGADWNEQALKKAQNYLDTGSFSYEGLIDQLEYEKFTTKQATYGVDNCGADWNEQAAKKAQSYLDTGSFSREQLINQLEYEKFTTEQAEYGVSQVGY
;
A
#
# COMPACT_ATOMS: atom_id res chain seq x y z
N MET A 1 -50.64 3.43 40.71
CA MET A 1 -49.74 2.34 40.32
C MET A 1 -49.12 2.71 38.98
N ALA A 2 -47.94 3.30 38.97
CA ALA A 2 -47.21 3.72 37.78
C ALA A 2 -46.13 2.66 37.46
N LYS A 3 -46.14 2.14 36.23
CA LYS A 3 -45.21 1.15 35.76
C LYS A 3 -44.01 1.86 35.13
N GLU A 4 -42.86 1.73 35.76
CA GLU A 4 -41.58 2.19 35.24
C GLU A 4 -41.19 1.42 33.97
N LYS A 5 -40.90 2.16 32.89
CA LYS A 5 -40.31 1.64 31.68
C LYS A 5 -38.80 1.70 31.82
N GLY A 6 -38.14 0.54 31.88
CA GLY A 6 -36.71 0.40 31.82
C GLY A 6 -36.16 0.84 30.49
N THR A 7 -35.27 1.81 30.53
CA THR A 7 -34.47 2.28 29.40
C THR A 7 -33.34 1.29 29.11
N LYS A 8 -33.39 0.66 27.94
CA LYS A 8 -32.26 -0.11 27.41
C LYS A 8 -31.08 0.84 27.12
N LYS A 9 -29.99 0.67 27.85
CA LYS A 9 -28.70 1.28 27.57
C LYS A 9 -28.19 0.73 26.22
N GLY A 10 -28.25 1.57 25.18
CA GLY A 10 -27.56 1.33 23.92
C GLY A 10 -26.06 1.28 24.12
N GLY A 11 -25.42 0.22 23.67
CA GLY A 11 -23.99 0.08 23.67
C GLY A 11 -23.36 1.24 22.89
N ARG A 12 -22.50 2.00 23.56
CA ARG A 12 -21.63 2.98 22.91
C ARG A 12 -20.63 2.19 22.07
N GLY A 13 -20.89 2.11 20.77
CA GLY A 13 -19.87 1.74 19.80
C GLY A 13 -18.68 2.68 20.01
N LYS A 14 -17.55 2.11 20.35
CA LYS A 14 -16.28 2.82 20.32
C LYS A 14 -16.06 3.24 18.88
N ILE A 15 -16.18 4.52 18.61
CA ILE A 15 -15.64 5.12 17.40
C ILE A 15 -14.13 4.96 17.53
N ILE A 16 -13.62 3.91 16.93
CA ILE A 16 -12.18 3.73 16.74
C ILE A 16 -11.79 4.88 15.81
N GLY A 17 -11.06 5.83 16.38
CA GLY A 17 -10.48 6.93 15.62
C GLY A 17 -9.56 6.30 14.57
N ILE A 18 -9.99 6.31 13.32
CA ILE A 18 -9.18 5.94 12.16
C ILE A 18 -8.10 7.01 12.08
N ILE A 19 -6.96 6.75 12.69
CA ILE A 19 -5.73 7.47 12.36
C ILE A 19 -5.30 6.89 11.03
N ILE A 20 -5.83 7.48 9.97
CA ILE A 20 -5.33 7.27 8.63
C ILE A 20 -3.94 7.88 8.64
N ALA A 21 -2.92 7.07 8.86
CA ALA A 21 -1.59 7.39 8.38
C ALA A 21 -1.63 7.30 6.86
N VAL A 22 -2.27 8.29 6.24
CA VAL A 22 -2.10 8.57 4.83
C VAL A 22 -0.63 8.99 4.72
N ILE A 23 0.24 8.04 4.48
CA ILE A 23 1.51 8.34 3.86
C ILE A 23 1.14 8.78 2.45
N VAL A 24 0.71 10.03 2.34
CA VAL A 24 0.77 10.76 1.09
C VAL A 24 2.26 10.91 0.83
N ILE A 25 2.85 9.90 0.24
CA ILE A 25 4.10 10.09 -0.47
C ILE A 25 3.68 10.83 -1.75
N LEU A 26 3.42 12.12 -1.57
CA LEU A 26 3.64 13.06 -2.65
C LEU A 26 5.09 12.82 -3.05
N GLY A 27 5.28 12.20 -4.21
CA GLY A 27 6.58 12.13 -4.81
C GLY A 27 7.15 13.54 -4.85
N ILE A 28 7.99 13.84 -3.88
CA ILE A 28 8.88 14.98 -3.96
C ILE A 28 9.89 14.57 -5.02
N ILE A 29 9.53 14.81 -6.26
CA ILE A 29 10.51 14.83 -7.33
C ILE A 29 11.34 16.07 -7.07
N GLY A 30 12.53 15.77 -6.55
CA GLY A 30 13.49 16.72 -6.10
C GLY A 30 13.79 17.79 -7.10
N SER A 31 13.72 19.00 -6.63
CA SER A 31 14.52 20.10 -7.07
C SER A 31 16.00 19.67 -7.04
N MET A 32 16.55 19.31 -8.19
CA MET A 32 18.00 19.34 -8.39
C MET A 32 18.39 20.73 -8.85
N GLY A 33 18.51 21.63 -7.88
CA GLY A 33 19.31 22.86 -8.03
C GLY A 33 20.65 22.61 -7.39
N GLY A 34 21.74 22.75 -8.15
CA GLY A 34 23.10 22.48 -7.72
C GLY A 34 23.61 23.39 -6.60
N GLY A 35 24.56 22.85 -5.85
CA GLY A 35 25.34 23.55 -4.85
C GLY A 35 26.31 22.56 -4.20
N ASN A 36 27.55 22.56 -4.70
CA ASN A 36 28.71 21.96 -4.04
C ASN A 36 28.83 22.49 -2.61
N ASP A 37 28.99 21.62 -1.65
CA ASP A 37 30.02 21.83 -0.61
C ASP A 37 30.26 20.51 0.14
N THR A 38 31.51 20.11 0.03
CA THR A 38 32.29 19.13 0.78
C THR A 38 32.25 19.43 2.28
N GLN A 39 31.89 18.45 3.13
CA GLN A 39 32.60 18.24 4.38
C GLN A 39 32.54 16.79 4.83
N GLN A 40 33.73 16.25 4.96
CA GLN A 40 34.17 14.97 5.43
C GLN A 40 34.34 15.04 6.95
N ALA A 41 33.82 14.08 7.65
CA ALA A 41 34.30 13.66 8.98
C ALA A 41 33.77 12.26 9.21
N ASP A 42 34.57 11.30 9.02
CA ASP A 42 35.53 10.61 9.84
C ASP A 42 34.96 9.97 11.10
N ASN A 43 34.98 8.68 11.01
CA ASN A 43 35.57 7.66 11.82
C ASN A 43 35.00 7.24 13.17
N SER A 44 35.07 5.95 13.26
CA SER A 44 35.50 5.07 14.35
C SER A 44 34.46 4.14 14.90
N GLN A 45 34.53 2.91 14.39
CA GLN A 45 34.98 1.70 15.10
C GLN A 45 34.58 1.61 16.58
N ILE A 46 33.80 0.58 16.91
CA ILE A 46 34.08 -0.23 18.10
C ILE A 46 33.78 -1.71 17.76
N THR A 47 34.80 -2.47 18.04
CA THR A 47 35.08 -3.88 17.91
C THR A 47 34.21 -4.80 18.78
N GLU A 48 33.99 -5.98 18.23
CA GLU A 48 33.90 -7.34 18.82
C GLU A 48 33.86 -7.54 20.33
N ALA A 49 32.93 -8.41 20.78
CA ALA A 49 33.26 -9.36 21.82
C ALA A 49 32.47 -10.68 21.61
N VAL A 50 33.22 -11.68 21.27
CA VAL A 50 32.92 -13.12 21.29
C VAL A 50 32.85 -13.61 22.75
N SER A 51 31.84 -14.44 23.11
CA SER A 51 32.04 -15.49 24.15
C SER A 51 30.93 -16.53 24.06
N GLN A 52 31.21 -17.62 23.48
CA GLN A 52 31.35 -19.01 23.91
C GLN A 52 30.28 -19.57 24.86
N ALA A 53 29.69 -20.67 24.34
CA ALA A 53 28.91 -21.67 25.04
C ALA A 53 29.76 -22.45 26.09
N PRO A 54 29.11 -23.25 26.96
CA PRO A 54 29.35 -24.69 26.78
C PRO A 54 28.09 -25.55 26.84
N ALA A 55 28.22 -26.69 26.18
CA ALA A 55 27.35 -27.83 26.17
C ALA A 55 27.42 -28.64 27.48
N THR A 56 26.33 -29.33 27.81
CA THR A 56 26.42 -30.61 28.53
C THR A 56 25.26 -31.48 28.10
N GLU A 57 25.64 -32.69 27.72
CA GLU A 57 24.83 -33.87 27.40
C GLU A 57 24.15 -34.41 28.66
N ASP A 58 22.98 -35.09 28.54
CA ASP A 58 22.88 -36.55 28.76
C ASP A 58 21.43 -37.04 28.57
N GLN A 59 21.32 -38.11 27.86
CA GLN A 59 20.52 -39.31 27.65
C GLN A 59 19.17 -39.51 28.38
N GLY A 60 18.25 -40.14 27.63
CA GLY A 60 17.21 -41.01 28.19
C GLY A 60 16.08 -41.35 27.19
N VAL A 61 16.24 -42.49 26.58
CA VAL A 61 15.32 -43.31 25.76
C VAL A 61 13.93 -43.44 26.38
N ASP A 62 12.83 -43.33 25.61
CA ASP A 62 11.94 -44.50 25.44
C ASP A 62 10.96 -44.32 24.27
N SER A 63 10.74 -45.40 23.56
CA SER A 63 9.83 -45.56 22.43
C SER A 63 8.38 -45.61 22.89
N GLN A 64 7.47 -44.99 22.12
CA GLN A 64 6.22 -45.67 21.74
C GLN A 64 5.45 -44.90 20.65
N GLU A 65 5.34 -45.57 19.56
CA GLU A 65 4.13 -45.93 18.80
C GLU A 65 3.39 -44.82 18.01
N ALA A 66 3.61 -44.93 16.71
CA ALA A 66 2.87 -44.25 15.67
C ALA A 66 1.37 -44.56 15.74
N THR A 67 0.58 -43.59 16.04
CA THR A 67 -0.84 -43.61 15.68
C THR A 67 -1.05 -42.65 14.54
N THR A 68 -1.24 -43.19 13.34
CA THR A 68 -1.68 -42.50 12.15
C THR A 68 -3.08 -41.96 12.40
N ALA A 69 -3.19 -40.73 12.88
CA ALA A 69 -4.45 -40.02 12.89
C ALA A 69 -4.59 -39.35 11.52
N ALA A 70 -5.51 -39.87 10.72
CA ALA A 70 -6.00 -39.19 9.52
C ALA A 70 -6.37 -37.75 9.90
N ALA A 71 -5.65 -36.78 9.30
CA ALA A 71 -6.00 -35.39 9.42
C ALA A 71 -7.33 -35.16 8.69
N THR A 72 -8.42 -35.32 9.42
CA THR A 72 -9.68 -34.71 9.04
C THR A 72 -9.45 -33.23 9.16
N THR A 73 -9.36 -32.52 8.03
CA THR A 73 -9.39 -31.07 7.98
C THR A 73 -10.78 -30.61 8.45
N THR A 74 -10.96 -30.57 9.75
CA THR A 74 -12.03 -29.81 10.37
C THR A 74 -11.64 -28.36 10.15
N GLU A 75 -12.38 -27.65 9.33
CA GLU A 75 -12.30 -26.20 9.21
C GLU A 75 -12.51 -25.65 10.61
N SER A 76 -11.42 -25.26 11.27
CA SER A 76 -11.48 -24.72 12.64
C SER A 76 -12.24 -23.41 12.56
N ALA A 77 -13.25 -23.25 13.41
CA ALA A 77 -13.93 -21.95 13.52
C ALA A 77 -12.89 -20.85 13.76
N ALA A 78 -13.10 -19.70 13.11
CA ALA A 78 -12.22 -18.54 13.26
C ALA A 78 -12.07 -18.15 14.74
N THR A 79 -10.87 -17.82 15.14
CA THR A 79 -10.61 -17.25 16.46
C THR A 79 -11.24 -15.85 16.58
N LEU A 80 -11.37 -15.33 17.78
CA LEU A 80 -11.87 -13.96 17.98
C LEU A 80 -10.96 -12.92 17.31
N GLY A 81 -9.63 -13.12 17.33
CA GLY A 81 -8.67 -12.26 16.67
C GLY A 81 -8.83 -12.27 15.16
N GLU A 82 -8.96 -13.45 14.56
CA GLU A 82 -9.23 -13.61 13.13
C GLU A 82 -10.55 -12.96 12.69
N SER A 83 -11.60 -13.10 13.50
CA SER A 83 -12.90 -12.48 13.21
C SER A 83 -12.80 -10.94 13.29
N ASN A 84 -12.15 -10.40 14.31
CA ASN A 84 -11.96 -8.96 14.45
C ASN A 84 -11.10 -8.38 13.31
N ALA A 85 -10.02 -9.08 12.92
CA ALA A 85 -9.18 -8.70 11.79
C ALA A 85 -9.96 -8.69 10.47
N LEU A 86 -10.85 -9.68 10.27
CA LEU A 86 -11.72 -9.74 9.10
C LEU A 86 -12.71 -8.56 9.06
N ASP A 87 -13.35 -8.22 10.17
CA ASP A 87 -14.24 -7.07 10.27
C ASP A 87 -13.51 -5.75 9.96
N SER A 88 -12.27 -5.61 10.46
CA SER A 88 -11.40 -4.47 10.15
C SER A 88 -11.04 -4.42 8.66
N ALA A 89 -10.63 -5.56 8.07
CA ALA A 89 -10.32 -5.65 6.64
C ALA A 89 -11.50 -5.23 5.76
N MET A 90 -12.70 -5.73 6.05
CA MET A 90 -13.91 -5.37 5.33
C MET A 90 -14.26 -3.89 5.49
N SER A 91 -14.05 -3.32 6.68
CA SER A 91 -14.24 -1.89 6.93
C SER A 91 -13.29 -1.06 6.07
N TYR A 92 -12.00 -1.40 6.00
CA TYR A 92 -11.04 -0.71 5.14
C TYR A 92 -11.43 -0.75 3.67
N LEU A 93 -11.80 -1.92 3.15
CA LEU A 93 -12.16 -2.11 1.75
C LEU A 93 -13.44 -1.36 1.33
N ASN A 94 -14.31 -1.01 2.30
CA ASN A 94 -15.48 -0.18 2.04
C ASN A 94 -15.14 1.30 1.79
N PHE A 95 -14.05 1.79 2.36
CA PHE A 95 -13.68 3.21 2.28
C PHE A 95 -12.48 3.48 1.38
N MET A 96 -11.58 2.51 1.22
CA MET A 96 -10.30 2.69 0.54
C MET A 96 -9.95 1.46 -0.29
N ALA A 97 -9.19 1.68 -1.35
CA ALA A 97 -8.62 0.61 -2.15
C ALA A 97 -7.25 0.18 -1.59
N PHE A 98 -7.07 -1.11 -1.44
CA PHE A 98 -5.83 -1.72 -0.98
C PHE A 98 -5.35 -2.84 -1.90
N SER A 99 -4.05 -3.02 -1.99
CA SER A 99 -3.49 -4.29 -2.45
C SER A 99 -3.64 -5.33 -1.34
N LYS A 100 -3.54 -6.61 -1.73
CA LYS A 100 -3.57 -7.72 -0.78
C LYS A 100 -2.52 -7.59 0.32
N GLU A 101 -1.30 -7.26 -0.09
CA GLU A 101 -0.17 -7.09 0.82
C GLU A 101 -0.27 -5.81 1.64
N GLY A 102 -0.74 -4.71 1.02
CA GLY A 102 -0.97 -3.45 1.71
C GLY A 102 -2.02 -3.57 2.81
N LEU A 103 -3.07 -4.37 2.60
CA LEU A 103 -4.08 -4.60 3.63
C LEU A 103 -3.56 -5.47 4.78
N ILE A 104 -2.73 -6.49 4.49
CA ILE A 104 -2.04 -7.25 5.54
C ILE A 104 -1.19 -6.30 6.39
N TYR A 105 -0.40 -5.45 5.75
CA TYR A 105 0.47 -4.50 6.43
C TYR A 105 -0.32 -3.50 7.30
N GLN A 106 -1.47 -3.04 6.80
CA GLN A 106 -2.34 -2.14 7.55
C GLN A 106 -2.90 -2.81 8.81
N LEU A 107 -3.32 -4.07 8.71
CA LEU A 107 -3.84 -4.82 9.85
C LEU A 107 -2.75 -5.11 10.90
N GLU A 108 -1.54 -5.47 10.45
CA GLU A 108 -0.39 -5.65 11.35
C GLU A 108 -0.03 -4.34 12.07
N TYR A 109 -0.10 -3.20 11.38
CA TYR A 109 0.12 -1.88 11.98
C TYR A 109 -0.91 -1.58 13.08
N GLU A 110 -2.13 -2.10 12.98
CA GLU A 110 -3.17 -1.99 14.00
C GLU A 110 -3.00 -2.97 15.17
N GLY A 111 -2.01 -3.86 15.09
CA GLY A 111 -1.65 -4.79 16.14
C GLY A 111 -2.24 -6.19 15.99
N TYR A 112 -2.84 -6.51 14.86
CA TYR A 112 -3.19 -7.90 14.54
C TYR A 112 -1.91 -8.69 14.24
N SER A 113 -1.88 -9.96 14.61
CA SER A 113 -0.79 -10.85 14.21
C SER A 113 -0.79 -11.09 12.69
N ASN A 114 0.35 -11.51 12.16
CA ASN A 114 0.46 -11.82 10.73
C ASN A 114 -0.52 -12.92 10.30
N GLU A 115 -0.77 -13.90 11.17
CA GLU A 115 -1.73 -14.98 10.94
C GLU A 115 -3.16 -14.45 10.87
N GLU A 116 -3.58 -13.59 11.81
CA GLU A 116 -4.90 -12.97 11.81
C GLU A 116 -5.10 -12.05 10.61
N ALA A 117 -4.10 -11.24 10.25
CA ALA A 117 -4.13 -10.38 9.08
C ALA A 117 -4.25 -11.18 7.77
N LYS A 118 -3.49 -12.25 7.62
CA LYS A 118 -3.57 -13.16 6.47
C LYS A 118 -4.92 -13.88 6.39
N TYR A 119 -5.44 -14.32 7.54
CA TYR A 119 -6.77 -14.91 7.61
C TYR A 119 -7.83 -13.92 7.12
N ALA A 120 -7.82 -12.70 7.63
CA ALA A 120 -8.73 -11.63 7.24
C ALA A 120 -8.70 -11.35 5.73
N VAL A 121 -7.51 -11.14 5.19
CA VAL A 121 -7.29 -10.83 3.78
C VAL A 121 -7.64 -11.99 2.85
N LYS A 122 -7.50 -13.23 3.31
CA LYS A 122 -7.93 -14.42 2.58
C LYS A 122 -9.46 -14.54 2.51
N ASN A 123 -10.16 -14.11 3.57
CA ASN A 123 -11.59 -14.33 3.75
C ASN A 123 -12.46 -13.08 3.53
N CYS A 124 -11.87 -11.89 3.28
CA CYS A 124 -12.62 -10.64 3.08
C CYS A 124 -13.41 -10.57 1.76
N GLY A 125 -13.24 -11.54 0.86
CA GLY A 125 -13.98 -11.59 -0.40
C GLY A 125 -13.61 -10.52 -1.42
N ALA A 126 -12.47 -9.84 -1.25
CA ALA A 126 -12.03 -8.78 -2.18
C ALA A 126 -11.64 -9.34 -3.55
N ASP A 127 -12.08 -8.69 -4.61
CA ASP A 127 -11.47 -8.81 -5.93
C ASP A 127 -10.28 -7.84 -6.02
N TRP A 128 -9.08 -8.39 -6.06
CA TRP A 128 -7.85 -7.59 -6.06
C TRP A 128 -7.59 -6.85 -7.37
N ASN A 129 -8.18 -7.27 -8.49
CA ASN A 129 -8.16 -6.52 -9.73
C ASN A 129 -9.07 -5.27 -9.62
N GLU A 130 -10.26 -5.44 -9.06
CA GLU A 130 -11.17 -4.32 -8.77
C GLU A 130 -10.57 -3.34 -7.74
N GLN A 131 -9.82 -3.83 -6.77
CA GLN A 131 -9.10 -2.96 -5.85
C GLN A 131 -8.01 -2.14 -6.57
N ALA A 132 -7.27 -2.76 -7.49
CA ALA A 132 -6.27 -2.06 -8.30
C ALA A 132 -6.92 -1.01 -9.22
N LEU A 133 -8.06 -1.33 -9.83
CA LEU A 133 -8.84 -0.39 -10.63
C LEU A 133 -9.29 0.83 -9.81
N LYS A 134 -9.89 0.61 -8.66
CA LYS A 134 -10.30 1.69 -7.75
C LYS A 134 -9.11 2.55 -7.31
N LYS A 135 -7.98 1.92 -7.05
CA LYS A 135 -6.75 2.63 -6.66
C LYS A 135 -6.21 3.49 -7.80
N ALA A 136 -6.20 2.96 -9.02
CA ALA A 136 -5.83 3.72 -10.22
C ALA A 136 -6.71 4.95 -10.40
N GLN A 137 -8.02 4.79 -10.29
CA GLN A 137 -8.98 5.90 -10.38
C GLN A 137 -8.74 6.95 -9.30
N ASN A 138 -8.52 6.54 -8.05
CA ASN A 138 -8.21 7.47 -6.95
C ASN A 138 -6.95 8.29 -7.22
N TYR A 139 -5.93 7.70 -7.84
CA TYR A 139 -4.72 8.45 -8.24
C TYR A 139 -5.02 9.46 -9.34
N LEU A 140 -5.82 9.10 -10.32
CA LEU A 140 -6.20 10.01 -11.42
C LEU A 140 -7.13 11.14 -10.98
N ASP A 141 -7.92 10.95 -9.92
CA ASP A 141 -8.76 11.97 -9.32
C ASP A 141 -7.94 13.06 -8.59
N THR A 142 -6.76 12.69 -8.10
CA THR A 142 -5.93 13.58 -7.27
C THR A 142 -4.64 14.03 -7.92
N GLY A 143 -4.23 13.40 -9.02
CA GLY A 143 -2.97 13.67 -9.71
C GLY A 143 -3.04 13.34 -11.19
N SER A 144 -1.91 13.53 -11.87
CA SER A 144 -1.74 13.19 -13.29
C SER A 144 -0.60 12.22 -13.46
N PHE A 145 -0.84 11.14 -14.18
CA PHE A 145 0.10 10.04 -14.38
C PHE A 145 0.17 9.65 -15.85
N SER A 146 1.33 9.16 -16.27
CA SER A 146 1.43 8.38 -17.49
C SER A 146 0.91 6.95 -17.24
N TYR A 147 0.64 6.21 -18.31
CA TYR A 147 0.23 4.80 -18.21
C TYR A 147 1.22 3.96 -17.41
N GLU A 148 2.50 4.01 -17.78
CA GLU A 148 3.54 3.24 -17.08
C GLU A 148 3.82 3.79 -15.68
N GLY A 149 3.79 5.12 -15.49
CA GLY A 149 3.96 5.74 -14.17
C GLY A 149 2.87 5.33 -13.19
N LEU A 150 1.64 5.14 -13.66
CA LEU A 150 0.54 4.67 -12.80
C LEU A 150 0.69 3.17 -12.47
N ILE A 151 1.19 2.35 -13.40
CA ILE A 151 1.54 0.94 -13.10
C ILE A 151 2.60 0.89 -12.01
N ASP A 152 3.71 1.63 -12.14
CA ASP A 152 4.77 1.67 -11.13
C ASP A 152 4.23 2.11 -9.76
N GLN A 153 3.32 3.10 -9.74
CA GLN A 153 2.71 3.59 -8.52
C GLN A 153 1.86 2.52 -7.83
N LEU A 154 1.11 1.74 -8.60
CA LEU A 154 0.33 0.62 -8.05
C LEU A 154 1.23 -0.52 -7.58
N GLU A 155 2.33 -0.82 -8.28
CA GLU A 155 3.31 -1.81 -7.83
C GLU A 155 4.02 -1.37 -6.53
N TYR A 156 4.32 -0.09 -6.40
CA TYR A 156 4.84 0.47 -5.15
C TYR A 156 3.87 0.24 -3.98
N GLU A 157 2.56 0.33 -4.24
CA GLU A 157 1.49 0.00 -3.29
C GLU A 157 1.25 -1.51 -3.13
N LYS A 158 2.16 -2.34 -3.66
CA LYS A 158 2.15 -3.80 -3.53
C LYS A 158 1.03 -4.52 -4.30
N PHE A 159 0.45 -3.88 -5.30
CA PHE A 159 -0.29 -4.65 -6.31
C PHE A 159 0.71 -5.45 -7.15
N THR A 160 0.33 -6.64 -7.57
CA THR A 160 1.14 -7.39 -8.56
C THR A 160 1.10 -6.67 -9.91
N THR A 161 2.13 -6.83 -10.75
CA THR A 161 2.14 -6.26 -12.11
C THR A 161 0.85 -6.56 -12.86
N LYS A 162 0.34 -7.79 -12.76
CA LYS A 162 -0.93 -8.18 -13.40
C LYS A 162 -2.13 -7.36 -12.90
N GLN A 163 -2.22 -7.12 -11.60
CA GLN A 163 -3.30 -6.33 -11.00
C GLN A 163 -3.15 -4.85 -11.36
N ALA A 164 -1.92 -4.32 -11.28
CA ALA A 164 -1.61 -2.94 -11.66
C ALA A 164 -1.98 -2.67 -13.11
N THR A 165 -1.53 -3.54 -14.04
CA THR A 165 -1.89 -3.45 -15.46
C THR A 165 -3.41 -3.52 -15.65
N TYR A 166 -4.09 -4.47 -15.01
CA TYR A 166 -5.56 -4.55 -15.08
C TYR A 166 -6.23 -3.25 -14.62
N GLY A 167 -5.79 -2.70 -13.49
CA GLY A 167 -6.33 -1.45 -12.96
C GLY A 167 -6.13 -0.28 -13.91
N VAL A 168 -4.95 -0.15 -14.49
CA VAL A 168 -4.60 0.93 -15.41
C VAL A 168 -5.27 0.78 -16.77
N ASP A 169 -5.39 -0.44 -17.30
CA ASP A 169 -6.10 -0.73 -18.57
C ASP A 169 -7.60 -0.38 -18.49
N ASN A 170 -8.19 -0.50 -17.30
CA ASN A 170 -9.64 -0.34 -17.11
C ASN A 170 -10.03 0.97 -16.41
N CYS A 171 -9.07 1.83 -16.01
CA CYS A 171 -9.37 3.06 -15.25
C CYS A 171 -10.07 4.15 -16.07
N GLY A 172 -10.09 4.02 -17.41
CA GLY A 172 -10.77 4.96 -18.30
C GLY A 172 -10.02 6.27 -18.53
N ALA A 173 -8.71 6.30 -18.29
CA ALA A 173 -7.89 7.50 -18.50
C ALA A 173 -7.70 7.83 -19.99
N ASP A 174 -7.78 9.10 -20.33
CA ASP A 174 -7.19 9.65 -21.56
C ASP A 174 -5.75 10.08 -21.25
N TRP A 175 -4.79 9.35 -21.77
CA TRP A 175 -3.36 9.57 -21.50
C TRP A 175 -2.82 10.87 -22.10
N ASN A 176 -3.44 11.37 -23.17
CA ASN A 176 -3.12 12.70 -23.71
C ASN A 176 -3.60 13.80 -22.76
N GLU A 177 -4.82 13.66 -22.22
CA GLU A 177 -5.34 14.58 -21.21
C GLU A 177 -4.50 14.54 -19.93
N GLN A 178 -4.05 13.36 -19.52
CA GLN A 178 -3.16 13.23 -18.37
C GLN A 178 -1.82 13.94 -18.60
N ALA A 179 -1.24 13.86 -19.80
CA ALA A 179 -0.02 14.57 -20.15
C ALA A 179 -0.24 16.10 -20.13
N ALA A 180 -1.39 16.60 -20.62
CA ALA A 180 -1.73 18.02 -20.56
C ALA A 180 -1.88 18.52 -19.12
N LYS A 181 -2.58 17.77 -18.26
CA LYS A 181 -2.71 18.08 -16.82
C LYS A 181 -1.35 18.11 -16.12
N LYS A 182 -0.48 17.15 -16.45
CA LYS A 182 0.88 17.09 -15.87
C LYS A 182 1.73 18.26 -16.35
N ALA A 183 1.67 18.63 -17.64
CA ALA A 183 2.35 19.79 -18.19
C ALA A 183 1.91 21.09 -17.46
N GLN A 184 0.62 21.27 -17.27
CA GLN A 184 0.09 22.40 -16.54
C GLN A 184 0.58 22.45 -15.10
N SER A 185 0.57 21.30 -14.40
CA SER A 185 1.07 21.19 -13.03
C SER A 185 2.54 21.63 -12.88
N TYR A 186 3.39 21.33 -13.87
CA TYR A 186 4.77 21.82 -13.89
C TYR A 186 4.83 23.32 -14.07
N LEU A 187 4.04 23.88 -14.97
CA LEU A 187 4.01 25.34 -15.22
C LEU A 187 3.45 26.13 -14.02
N ASP A 188 2.57 25.54 -13.25
CA ASP A 188 2.03 26.13 -12.02
C ASP A 188 3.11 26.26 -10.91
N THR A 189 4.15 25.43 -10.99
CA THR A 189 5.22 25.38 -9.98
C THR A 189 6.55 25.96 -10.44
N GLY A 190 6.75 26.13 -11.76
CA GLY A 190 8.03 26.60 -12.30
C GLY A 190 7.93 27.09 -13.74
N SER A 191 9.06 27.58 -14.25
CA SER A 191 9.21 28.03 -15.63
C SER A 191 9.99 27.00 -16.42
N PHE A 192 9.44 26.57 -17.53
CA PHE A 192 10.06 25.59 -18.42
C PHE A 192 10.10 26.14 -19.85
N SER A 193 11.09 25.80 -20.63
CA SER A 193 10.98 25.90 -22.07
C SER A 193 10.15 24.74 -22.62
N ARG A 194 9.66 24.84 -23.84
CA ARG A 194 8.94 23.76 -24.52
C ARG A 194 9.70 22.43 -24.46
N GLU A 195 10.97 22.45 -24.80
CA GLU A 195 11.81 21.24 -24.81
C GLU A 195 12.03 20.66 -23.40
N GLN A 196 12.28 21.52 -22.40
CA GLN A 196 12.41 21.07 -21.01
C GLN A 196 11.14 20.39 -20.51
N LEU A 197 9.97 20.93 -20.86
CA LEU A 197 8.69 20.38 -20.43
C LEU A 197 8.40 19.03 -21.12
N ILE A 198 8.73 18.88 -22.42
CA ILE A 198 8.66 17.59 -23.11
C ILE A 198 9.55 16.56 -22.41
N ASN A 199 10.83 16.88 -22.22
CA ASN A 199 11.79 15.99 -21.56
C ASN A 199 11.33 15.59 -20.15
N GLN A 200 10.69 16.50 -19.42
CA GLN A 200 10.16 16.21 -18.08
C GLN A 200 8.97 15.24 -18.12
N LEU A 201 8.09 15.38 -19.11
CA LEU A 201 6.96 14.45 -19.29
C LEU A 201 7.45 13.06 -19.74
N GLU A 202 8.44 13.00 -20.64
CA GLU A 202 9.07 11.73 -21.04
C GLU A 202 9.78 11.05 -19.85
N TYR A 203 10.43 11.81 -18.98
CA TYR A 203 11.00 11.30 -17.73
C TYR A 203 9.92 10.67 -16.81
N GLU A 204 8.72 11.24 -16.83
CA GLU A 204 7.54 10.68 -16.14
C GLU A 204 6.85 9.56 -16.94
N LYS A 205 7.53 9.05 -17.97
CA LYS A 205 7.09 7.92 -18.80
C LYS A 205 5.86 8.17 -19.69
N PHE A 206 5.54 9.44 -19.99
CA PHE A 206 4.66 9.72 -21.13
C PHE A 206 5.38 9.40 -22.43
N THR A 207 4.67 8.94 -23.45
CA THR A 207 5.28 8.80 -24.79
C THR A 207 5.61 10.17 -25.35
N THR A 208 6.52 10.23 -26.33
CA THR A 208 6.87 11.49 -27.02
C THR A 208 5.62 12.18 -27.58
N GLU A 209 4.72 11.42 -28.21
CA GLU A 209 3.47 11.95 -28.76
C GLU A 209 2.56 12.54 -27.68
N GLN A 210 2.44 11.86 -26.52
CA GLN A 210 1.67 12.36 -25.39
C GLN A 210 2.30 13.61 -24.78
N ALA A 211 3.63 13.63 -24.65
CA ALA A 211 4.37 14.76 -24.13
C ALA A 211 4.24 15.98 -25.05
N GLU A 212 4.41 15.82 -26.35
CA GLU A 212 4.22 16.88 -27.36
C GLU A 212 2.77 17.40 -27.33
N TYR A 213 1.79 16.50 -27.29
CA TYR A 213 0.38 16.87 -27.17
C TYR A 213 0.15 17.68 -25.89
N GLY A 214 0.58 17.16 -24.75
CA GLY A 214 0.39 17.81 -23.45
C GLY A 214 0.98 19.22 -23.41
N VAL A 215 2.20 19.38 -23.93
CA VAL A 215 2.89 20.66 -23.99
C VAL A 215 2.19 21.63 -24.95
N SER A 216 1.62 21.15 -26.06
CA SER A 216 0.85 21.99 -26.99
C SER A 216 -0.45 22.54 -26.35
N GLN A 217 -1.05 21.80 -25.42
CA GLN A 217 -2.29 22.20 -24.75
C GLN A 217 -2.06 23.32 -23.71
N VAL A 218 -0.84 23.52 -23.25
CA VAL A 218 -0.50 24.56 -22.26
C VAL A 218 0.15 25.79 -22.87
N GLY A 219 0.08 25.94 -24.19
CA GLY A 219 0.40 27.19 -24.90
C GLY A 219 1.78 27.28 -25.57
N TYR A 220 2.44 26.11 -25.78
CA TYR A 220 3.69 26.00 -26.55
C TYR A 220 3.48 25.51 -28.00
#